data_a70be3386e4b70b69b0e5344701be0d5
#
_entry.id   a70be3386e4b70b69b0e5344701be0d5
#
_cell.length_a   1.000
_cell.length_b   1.000
_cell.length_c   1.000
_cell.angle_alpha   90.00
_cell.angle_beta   90.00
_cell.angle_gamma   90.00
#
_symmetry.space_group_name_H-M   'P 1'
#
loop_
_entity.id
_entity.type
_entity.pdbx_description
1 polymer ?
#
loop_
_entity_poly.entity_id
_entity_poly.type
_entity_poly.pdbx_seq_one_letter_code
_entity_poly.pdbx_strand_id
1 'polypeptide(L)'
;MLVPPGGTSLPVVKTLADCADFSRVVQPYLPQLYELPNAILENISNVEGLKSIYATTNPAISGLAFSIALFPIFLVLSEVNRNWSQVDRVWSILPTVYHAHYAYWARCNGLSTQKIDNVLIFSVIWSIRLTFNYWRRGGYQIGSEDYRWNLIKGWIGQPAFFILNVLFTSSVQSVSHWP
;
A
#
# COMPACT_ATOMS: atom_id res chain seq x y z
N MET A 1 -4.76 22.01 -10.18
CA MET A 1 -5.06 23.10 -9.24
C MET A 1 -5.91 22.56 -8.11
N LEU A 2 -5.45 22.64 -6.88
CA LEU A 2 -6.26 22.73 -5.66
C LEU A 2 -5.47 22.21 -4.47
N VAL A 3 -4.34 22.85 -4.22
CA VAL A 3 -3.83 22.94 -2.86
C VAL A 3 -4.31 24.29 -2.36
N PRO A 4 -5.12 24.37 -1.29
CA PRO A 4 -5.40 25.66 -0.68
C PRO A 4 -4.08 26.28 -0.25
N PRO A 5 -3.86 27.57 -0.47
CA PRO A 5 -2.63 28.24 -0.07
C PRO A 5 -2.46 28.11 1.45
N GLY A 6 -1.41 27.38 1.86
CA GLY A 6 -1.03 27.23 3.27
C GLY A 6 -1.65 26.05 4.02
N GLY A 7 -2.37 25.14 3.37
CA GLY A 7 -2.99 23.99 4.03
C GLY A 7 -2.30 22.68 3.73
N THR A 8 -2.12 21.85 4.75
CA THR A 8 -1.87 20.42 4.59
C THR A 8 -2.97 19.83 3.71
N SER A 9 -2.62 18.89 2.81
CA SER A 9 -3.57 18.18 1.94
C SER A 9 -4.45 17.19 2.73
N LEU A 10 -4.97 17.63 3.87
CA LEU A 10 -5.83 16.85 4.76
C LEU A 10 -7.26 17.39 4.74
N PRO A 11 -8.26 16.50 4.77
CA PRO A 11 -9.65 16.89 4.89
C PRO A 11 -9.93 17.52 6.26
N VAL A 12 -10.82 18.50 6.29
CA VAL A 12 -11.33 19.04 7.54
C VAL A 12 -12.41 18.11 8.07
N VAL A 13 -12.07 17.32 9.09
CA VAL A 13 -12.99 16.41 9.78
C VAL A 13 -13.29 16.92 11.18
N LYS A 14 -14.57 16.97 11.55
CA LYS A 14 -15.05 17.43 12.86
C LYS A 14 -15.60 16.28 13.70
N THR A 15 -16.12 15.25 13.05
CA THR A 15 -16.76 14.12 13.70
C THR A 15 -16.18 12.80 13.17
N LEU A 16 -16.38 11.71 13.90
CA LEU A 16 -15.99 10.39 13.44
C LEU A 16 -16.73 9.97 12.14
N ALA A 17 -17.97 10.41 11.98
CA ALA A 17 -18.74 10.18 10.76
C ALA A 17 -18.12 10.85 9.54
N ASP A 18 -17.53 12.04 9.69
CA ASP A 18 -16.83 12.72 8.60
C ASP A 18 -15.62 11.91 8.11
N CYS A 19 -14.96 11.15 8.99
CA CYS A 19 -13.81 10.30 8.62
C CYS A 19 -14.22 9.13 7.72
N ALA A 20 -15.46 8.65 7.82
CA ALA A 20 -16.01 7.58 7.01
C ALA A 20 -16.65 8.07 5.70
N ASP A 21 -16.76 9.37 5.51
CA ASP A 21 -17.36 9.97 4.33
C ASP A 21 -16.35 10.08 3.18
N PHE A 22 -16.43 9.15 2.24
CA PHE A 22 -15.59 9.10 1.05
C PHE A 22 -15.59 10.43 0.26
N SER A 23 -16.74 11.08 0.17
CA SER A 23 -16.90 12.35 -0.58
C SER A 23 -16.11 13.49 0.03
N ARG A 24 -15.81 13.42 1.32
CA ARG A 24 -15.01 14.43 2.04
C ARG A 24 -13.55 14.05 2.18
N VAL A 25 -13.27 12.78 2.42
CA VAL A 25 -11.93 12.33 2.83
C VAL A 25 -11.06 11.95 1.64
N VAL A 26 -11.63 11.35 0.59
CA VAL A 26 -10.88 10.79 -0.54
C VAL A 26 -11.19 11.52 -1.85
N GLN A 27 -12.46 11.68 -2.19
CA GLN A 27 -12.89 12.18 -3.49
C GLN A 27 -12.24 13.52 -3.90
N PRO A 28 -12.08 14.54 -3.03
CA PRO A 28 -11.47 15.82 -3.41
C PRO A 28 -10.00 15.70 -3.81
N TYR A 29 -9.33 14.63 -3.37
CA TYR A 29 -7.90 14.40 -3.60
C TYR A 29 -7.62 13.42 -4.74
N LEU A 30 -8.64 12.74 -5.29
CA LEU A 30 -8.49 11.81 -6.42
C LEU A 30 -7.76 12.41 -7.65
N PRO A 31 -7.94 13.70 -8.01
CA PRO A 31 -7.17 14.31 -9.09
C PRO A 31 -5.65 14.19 -8.89
N GLN A 32 -5.17 14.26 -7.65
CA GLN A 32 -3.74 14.08 -7.35
C GLN A 32 -3.22 12.72 -7.81
N LEU A 33 -4.05 11.65 -7.76
CA LEU A 33 -3.65 10.32 -8.21
C LEU A 33 -3.29 10.29 -9.71
N TYR A 34 -4.02 11.04 -10.52
CA TYR A 34 -3.80 11.11 -11.97
C TYR A 34 -2.63 12.01 -12.34
N GLU A 35 -2.37 13.05 -11.54
CA GLU A 35 -1.28 13.99 -11.74
C GLU A 35 0.08 13.46 -11.24
N LEU A 36 0.05 12.56 -10.24
CA LEU A 36 1.24 12.07 -9.56
C LEU A 36 2.30 11.45 -10.49
N PRO A 37 1.96 10.59 -11.48
CA PRO A 37 2.96 10.00 -12.36
C PRO A 37 3.74 11.05 -13.16
N ASN A 38 3.04 12.03 -13.72
CA ASN A 38 3.68 13.10 -14.49
C ASN A 38 4.55 13.98 -13.60
N ALA A 39 4.04 14.39 -12.43
CA ALA A 39 4.78 15.18 -11.46
C ALA A 39 6.08 14.47 -11.01
N ILE A 40 6.04 13.15 -10.79
CA ILE A 40 7.22 12.36 -10.45
C ILE A 40 8.20 12.31 -11.61
N LEU A 41 7.74 12.06 -12.83
CA LEU A 41 8.59 12.00 -14.02
C LEU A 41 9.29 13.32 -14.29
N GLU A 42 8.61 14.43 -14.17
CA GLU A 42 9.18 15.77 -14.34
C GLU A 42 10.26 16.10 -13.29
N ASN A 43 10.15 15.51 -12.11
CA ASN A 43 11.05 15.78 -10.97
C ASN A 43 11.99 14.61 -10.65
N ILE A 44 12.12 13.60 -11.50
CA ILE A 44 12.86 12.37 -11.21
C ILE A 44 14.34 12.62 -10.86
N SER A 45 14.93 13.67 -11.40
CA SER A 45 16.32 14.08 -11.13
C SER A 45 16.43 15.15 -10.02
N ASN A 46 15.29 15.60 -9.47
CA ASN A 46 15.25 16.67 -8.47
C ASN A 46 14.71 16.12 -7.14
N VAL A 47 15.62 15.79 -6.21
CA VAL A 47 15.26 15.22 -4.90
C VAL A 47 14.36 16.17 -4.09
N GLU A 48 14.62 17.47 -4.14
CA GLU A 48 13.79 18.45 -3.41
C GLU A 48 12.40 18.58 -4.04
N GLY A 49 12.30 18.49 -5.37
CA GLY A 49 11.02 18.42 -6.07
C GLY A 49 10.23 17.19 -5.66
N LEU A 50 10.85 16.01 -5.59
CA LEU A 50 10.22 14.77 -5.14
C LEU A 50 9.75 14.84 -3.67
N LYS A 51 10.55 15.42 -2.79
CA LYS A 51 10.15 15.66 -1.39
C LYS A 51 8.96 16.59 -1.29
N SER A 52 8.93 17.66 -2.09
CA SER A 52 7.82 18.60 -2.15
C SER A 52 6.54 17.92 -2.63
N ILE A 53 6.61 17.14 -3.72
CA ILE A 53 5.48 16.34 -4.23
C ILE A 53 4.96 15.41 -3.14
N TYR A 54 5.85 14.68 -2.47
CA TYR A 54 5.48 13.78 -1.38
C TYR A 54 4.77 14.49 -0.24
N ALA A 55 5.29 15.62 0.22
CA ALA A 55 4.73 16.38 1.35
C ALA A 55 3.39 17.04 1.01
N THR A 56 3.21 17.49 -0.24
CA THR A 56 1.99 18.17 -0.69
C THR A 56 0.87 17.23 -1.14
N THR A 57 1.21 15.98 -1.48
CA THR A 57 0.21 14.96 -1.86
C THR A 57 -0.51 14.45 -0.61
N ASN A 58 -1.83 14.26 -0.69
CA ASN A 58 -2.59 13.63 0.37
C ASN A 58 -2.02 12.22 0.69
N PRO A 59 -1.75 11.88 1.96
CA PRO A 59 -1.10 10.62 2.31
C PRO A 59 -1.94 9.38 1.96
N ALA A 60 -3.27 9.48 1.95
CA ALA A 60 -4.13 8.39 1.47
C ALA A 60 -3.95 8.17 -0.04
N ILE A 61 -3.81 9.26 -0.81
CA ILE A 61 -3.60 9.16 -2.27
C ILE A 61 -2.21 8.60 -2.61
N SER A 62 -1.17 9.05 -1.92
CA SER A 62 0.18 8.48 -2.14
C SER A 62 0.26 7.02 -1.70
N GLY A 63 -0.42 6.62 -0.61
CA GLY A 63 -0.56 5.21 -0.21
C GLY A 63 -1.32 4.38 -1.25
N LEU A 64 -2.42 4.91 -1.79
CA LEU A 64 -3.19 4.27 -2.86
C LEU A 64 -2.35 4.12 -4.15
N ALA A 65 -1.62 5.17 -4.54
CA ALA A 65 -0.72 5.12 -5.68
C ALA A 65 0.37 4.03 -5.51
N PHE A 66 0.92 3.92 -4.30
CA PHE A 66 1.87 2.87 -3.97
C PHE A 66 1.24 1.46 -4.09
N SER A 67 0.01 1.28 -3.56
CA SER A 67 -0.74 0.01 -3.71
C SER A 67 -0.97 -0.36 -5.18
N ILE A 68 -1.37 0.61 -6.01
CA ILE A 68 -1.58 0.41 -7.45
C ILE A 68 -0.27 0.05 -8.14
N ALA A 69 0.85 0.68 -7.76
CA ALA A 69 2.16 0.37 -8.33
C ALA A 69 2.67 -1.04 -7.94
N LEU A 70 2.29 -1.56 -6.77
CA LEU A 70 2.63 -2.93 -6.36
C LEU A 70 1.90 -4.00 -7.17
N PHE A 71 0.70 -3.70 -7.69
CA PHE A 71 -0.10 -4.66 -8.45
C PHE A 71 0.66 -5.31 -9.62
N PRO A 72 1.19 -4.56 -10.61
CA PRO A 72 1.91 -5.16 -11.72
C PRO A 72 3.19 -5.87 -11.27
N ILE A 73 3.84 -5.42 -10.20
CA ILE A 73 5.03 -6.04 -9.65
C ILE A 73 4.70 -7.45 -9.13
N PHE A 74 3.66 -7.59 -8.30
CA PHE A 74 3.24 -8.89 -7.79
C PHE A 74 2.71 -9.80 -8.90
N LEU A 75 1.98 -9.25 -9.87
CA LEU A 75 1.49 -10.02 -11.00
C LEU A 75 2.65 -10.59 -11.82
N VAL A 76 3.61 -9.76 -12.21
CA VAL A 76 4.78 -10.21 -12.99
C VAL A 76 5.61 -11.22 -12.19
N LEU A 77 5.89 -10.94 -10.92
CA LEU A 77 6.67 -11.86 -10.09
C LEU A 77 5.97 -13.21 -9.89
N SER A 78 4.65 -13.22 -9.72
CA SER A 78 3.88 -14.45 -9.56
C SER A 78 3.84 -15.28 -10.84
N GLU A 79 3.69 -14.63 -12.02
CA GLU A 79 3.65 -15.33 -13.30
C GLU A 79 5.02 -15.83 -13.74
N VAL A 80 6.09 -15.03 -13.58
CA VAL A 80 7.47 -15.42 -13.93
C VAL A 80 7.93 -16.58 -13.05
N ASN A 81 7.69 -16.52 -11.75
CA ASN A 81 8.10 -17.58 -10.83
C ASN A 81 7.11 -18.74 -10.77
N ARG A 82 5.94 -18.62 -11.42
CA ARG A 82 4.82 -19.58 -11.30
C ARG A 82 4.47 -19.91 -9.84
N ASN A 83 4.60 -18.91 -8.98
CA ASN A 83 4.41 -19.01 -7.55
C ASN A 83 3.59 -17.81 -7.09
N TRP A 84 2.36 -18.05 -6.64
CA TRP A 84 1.38 -17.01 -6.32
C TRP A 84 1.44 -16.55 -4.86
N SER A 85 2.30 -17.16 -4.04
CA SER A 85 2.55 -16.73 -2.66
C SER A 85 3.47 -15.52 -2.54
N GLN A 86 3.68 -14.73 -3.61
CA GLN A 86 4.54 -13.54 -3.54
C GLN A 86 3.95 -12.47 -2.61
N VAL A 87 2.64 -12.27 -2.65
CA VAL A 87 1.96 -11.34 -1.73
C VAL A 87 2.00 -11.86 -0.30
N ASP A 88 1.83 -13.18 -0.10
CA ASP A 88 1.89 -13.81 1.23
C ASP A 88 3.24 -13.56 1.93
N ARG A 89 4.32 -13.43 1.16
CA ARG A 89 5.67 -13.14 1.69
C ARG A 89 5.83 -11.74 2.25
N VAL A 90 5.08 -10.77 1.76
CA VAL A 90 5.13 -9.37 2.19
C VAL A 90 3.89 -8.94 2.97
N TRP A 91 2.91 -9.81 3.07
CA TRP A 91 1.64 -9.56 3.72
C TRP A 91 1.77 -9.06 5.17
N SER A 92 2.69 -9.64 5.92
CA SER A 92 2.96 -9.21 7.30
C SER A 92 3.72 -7.88 7.40
N ILE A 93 4.36 -7.43 6.32
CA ILE A 93 5.22 -6.25 6.29
C ILE A 93 4.47 -5.02 5.78
N LEU A 94 3.62 -5.19 4.75
CA LEU A 94 2.92 -4.10 4.07
C LEU A 94 2.13 -3.17 5.01
N PRO A 95 1.32 -3.67 5.97
CA PRO A 95 0.61 -2.79 6.90
C PRO A 95 1.56 -1.88 7.69
N THR A 96 2.71 -2.41 8.11
CA THR A 96 3.72 -1.63 8.82
C THR A 96 4.36 -0.57 7.92
N VAL A 97 4.57 -0.87 6.64
CA VAL A 97 5.06 0.10 5.66
C VAL A 97 4.06 1.25 5.50
N TYR A 98 2.74 0.97 5.43
CA TYR A 98 1.73 2.01 5.37
C TYR A 98 1.69 2.87 6.64
N HIS A 99 1.73 2.26 7.83
CA HIS A 99 1.79 3.04 9.08
C HIS A 99 3.06 3.91 9.16
N ALA A 100 4.20 3.39 8.71
CA ALA A 100 5.44 4.16 8.63
C ALA A 100 5.34 5.32 7.62
N HIS A 101 4.69 5.09 6.48
CA HIS A 101 4.41 6.12 5.49
C HIS A 101 3.58 7.28 6.09
N TYR A 102 2.47 6.97 6.77
CA TYR A 102 1.65 8.00 7.41
C TYR A 102 2.40 8.76 8.52
N ALA A 103 3.17 8.04 9.34
CA ALA A 103 3.98 8.67 10.39
C ALA A 103 5.06 9.60 9.80
N TYR A 104 5.71 9.16 8.73
CA TYR A 104 6.74 9.96 8.04
C TYR A 104 6.14 11.19 7.37
N TRP A 105 5.02 11.02 6.65
CA TRP A 105 4.32 12.13 6.01
C TRP A 105 3.87 13.18 7.03
N ALA A 106 3.32 12.76 8.17
CA ALA A 106 2.91 13.66 9.23
C ALA A 106 4.10 14.45 9.80
N ARG A 107 5.28 13.82 9.97
CA ARG A 107 6.50 14.50 10.39
C ARG A 107 6.98 15.53 9.35
N CYS A 108 6.94 15.20 8.06
CA CYS A 108 7.29 16.14 6.99
C CYS A 108 6.41 17.39 7.01
N ASN A 109 5.16 17.26 7.45
CA ASN A 109 4.20 18.38 7.55
C ASN A 109 4.12 19.01 8.95
N GLY A 110 5.03 18.67 9.88
CA GLY A 110 5.06 19.26 11.22
C GLY A 110 3.86 18.88 12.11
N LEU A 111 3.14 17.81 11.78
CA LEU A 111 1.98 17.35 12.54
C LEU A 111 2.39 16.46 13.73
N SER A 112 1.54 16.46 14.77
CA SER A 112 1.75 15.56 15.91
C SER A 112 1.61 14.09 15.49
N THR A 113 2.65 13.28 15.75
CA THR A 113 2.72 11.87 15.34
C THR A 113 2.46 10.90 16.49
N GLN A 114 2.27 11.37 17.73
CA GLN A 114 2.21 10.51 18.90
C GLN A 114 1.24 9.32 18.76
N LYS A 115 0.04 9.55 18.20
CA LYS A 115 -0.96 8.47 18.05
C LYS A 115 -0.52 7.46 17.01
N ILE A 116 -0.05 7.94 15.84
CA ILE A 116 0.37 7.06 14.75
C ILE A 116 1.68 6.33 15.08
N ASP A 117 2.57 6.94 15.86
CA ASP A 117 3.80 6.29 16.33
C ASP A 117 3.48 5.11 17.24
N ASN A 118 2.49 5.22 18.12
CA ASN A 118 2.02 4.10 18.92
C ASN A 118 1.47 2.97 18.04
N VAL A 119 0.64 3.29 17.04
CA VAL A 119 0.13 2.28 16.08
C VAL A 119 1.29 1.64 15.32
N LEU A 120 2.26 2.43 14.89
CA LEU A 120 3.45 1.95 14.18
C LEU A 120 4.27 0.97 15.05
N ILE A 121 4.49 1.28 16.33
CA ILE A 121 5.21 0.39 17.27
C ILE A 121 4.50 -0.97 17.36
N PHE A 122 3.18 -0.98 17.61
CA PHE A 122 2.42 -2.23 17.66
C PHE A 122 2.46 -2.99 16.33
N SER A 123 2.35 -2.27 15.21
CA SER A 123 2.43 -2.86 13.87
C SER A 123 3.80 -3.50 13.61
N VAL A 124 4.89 -2.86 14.04
CA VAL A 124 6.25 -3.41 13.92
C VAL A 124 6.39 -4.71 14.73
N ILE A 125 5.93 -4.72 15.98
CA ILE A 125 5.99 -5.92 16.84
C ILE A 125 5.18 -7.06 16.20
N TRP A 126 3.98 -6.77 15.73
CA TRP A 126 3.11 -7.73 15.04
C TRP A 126 3.76 -8.26 13.75
N SER A 127 4.33 -7.37 12.93
CA SER A 127 5.02 -7.70 11.68
C SER A 127 6.21 -8.62 11.93
N ILE A 128 7.07 -8.31 12.91
CA ILE A 128 8.21 -9.15 13.29
C ILE A 128 7.74 -10.54 13.69
N ARG A 129 6.73 -10.65 14.53
CA ARG A 129 6.18 -11.93 14.99
C ARG A 129 5.65 -12.77 13.81
N LEU A 130 4.86 -12.17 12.93
CA LEU A 130 4.28 -12.89 11.79
C LEU A 130 5.34 -13.29 10.77
N THR A 131 6.24 -12.37 10.43
CA THR A 131 7.35 -12.63 9.50
C THR A 131 8.24 -13.75 10.02
N PHE A 132 8.57 -13.74 11.32
CA PHE A 132 9.33 -14.81 11.95
C PHE A 132 8.60 -16.16 11.88
N ASN A 133 7.30 -16.20 12.16
CA ASN A 133 6.50 -17.42 12.05
C ASN A 133 6.45 -17.95 10.62
N TYR A 134 6.30 -17.07 9.63
CA TYR A 134 6.28 -17.43 8.23
C TYR A 134 7.66 -17.97 7.79
N TRP A 135 8.74 -17.29 8.20
CA TRP A 135 10.11 -17.76 7.95
C TRP A 135 10.37 -19.12 8.58
N ARG A 136 10.00 -19.34 9.84
CA ARG A 136 10.18 -20.60 10.54
C ARG A 136 9.46 -21.79 9.86
N ARG A 137 8.34 -21.52 9.20
CA ARG A 137 7.58 -22.51 8.43
C ARG A 137 8.17 -22.78 7.04
N GLY A 138 9.26 -22.13 6.67
CA GLY A 138 9.87 -22.25 5.37
C GLY A 138 9.21 -21.45 4.25
N GLY A 139 8.33 -20.49 4.56
CA GLY A 139 7.60 -19.70 3.58
C GLY A 139 8.47 -18.84 2.67
N TYR A 140 9.68 -18.50 3.10
CA TYR A 140 10.67 -17.76 2.30
C TYR A 140 11.61 -18.66 1.50
N GLN A 141 11.51 -19.99 1.59
CA GLN A 141 12.35 -20.87 0.79
C GLN A 141 12.01 -20.72 -0.70
N ILE A 142 13.03 -20.86 -1.55
CA ILE A 142 12.87 -20.83 -3.00
C ILE A 142 11.95 -21.99 -3.42
N GLY A 143 10.89 -21.69 -4.19
CA GLY A 143 9.91 -22.67 -4.62
C GLY A 143 8.81 -23.00 -3.60
N SER A 144 8.90 -22.51 -2.35
CA SER A 144 7.82 -22.65 -1.37
C SER A 144 6.58 -21.89 -1.83
N GLU A 145 5.46 -22.59 -1.91
CA GLU A 145 4.14 -22.03 -2.21
C GLU A 145 3.13 -22.51 -1.16
N ASP A 146 2.19 -21.67 -0.77
CA ASP A 146 1.11 -22.06 0.14
C ASP A 146 0.26 -23.16 -0.53
N TYR A 147 0.05 -24.26 0.17
CA TYR A 147 -0.69 -25.44 -0.33
C TYR A 147 -2.11 -25.09 -0.81
N ARG A 148 -2.72 -24.05 -0.29
CA ARG A 148 -4.05 -23.59 -0.67
C ARG A 148 -4.12 -23.21 -2.15
N TRP A 149 -3.07 -22.58 -2.68
CA TRP A 149 -3.01 -22.21 -4.10
C TRP A 149 -3.00 -23.45 -5.01
N ASN A 150 -2.29 -24.50 -4.62
CA ASN A 150 -2.26 -25.75 -5.39
C ASN A 150 -3.64 -26.43 -5.41
N LEU A 151 -4.39 -26.40 -4.29
CA LEU A 151 -5.76 -26.92 -4.25
C LEU A 151 -6.69 -26.13 -5.16
N ILE A 152 -6.63 -24.80 -5.08
CA ILE A 152 -7.47 -23.91 -5.91
C ILE A 152 -7.18 -24.11 -7.39
N LYS A 153 -5.90 -24.19 -7.79
CA LYS A 153 -5.49 -24.49 -9.17
C LYS A 153 -6.09 -25.81 -9.67
N GLY A 154 -6.10 -26.83 -8.82
CA GLY A 154 -6.69 -28.14 -9.15
C GLY A 154 -8.20 -28.07 -9.38
N TRP A 155 -8.90 -27.18 -8.71
CA TRP A 155 -10.37 -27.06 -8.81
C TRP A 155 -10.84 -26.22 -9.99
N ILE A 156 -10.19 -25.08 -10.25
CA ILE A 156 -10.68 -24.13 -11.26
C ILE A 156 -9.89 -24.15 -12.58
N GLY A 157 -8.75 -24.84 -12.62
CA GLY A 157 -7.87 -24.90 -13.78
C GLY A 157 -7.06 -23.61 -13.98
N GLN A 158 -6.05 -23.70 -14.87
CA GLN A 158 -5.07 -22.62 -15.08
C GLN A 158 -5.68 -21.30 -15.59
N PRO A 159 -6.59 -21.27 -16.60
CA PRO A 159 -7.12 -20.00 -17.10
C PRO A 159 -7.92 -19.23 -16.04
N ALA A 160 -8.80 -19.93 -15.31
CA ALA A 160 -9.59 -19.30 -14.26
C ALA A 160 -8.71 -18.87 -13.09
N PHE A 161 -7.65 -19.61 -12.81
CA PHE A 161 -6.69 -19.26 -11.79
C PHE A 161 -5.90 -18.00 -12.14
N PHE A 162 -5.52 -17.81 -13.40
CA PHE A 162 -4.90 -16.54 -13.85
C PHE A 162 -5.81 -15.34 -13.59
N ILE A 163 -7.11 -15.46 -13.92
CA ILE A 163 -8.08 -14.39 -13.63
C ILE A 163 -8.16 -14.13 -12.12
N LEU A 164 -8.17 -15.18 -11.29
CA LEU A 164 -8.14 -15.06 -9.84
C LEU A 164 -6.87 -14.34 -9.35
N ASN A 165 -5.70 -14.65 -9.93
CA ASN A 165 -4.45 -13.99 -9.60
C ASN A 165 -4.52 -12.48 -9.91
N VAL A 166 -5.01 -12.12 -11.09
CA VAL A 166 -5.17 -10.71 -11.48
C VAL A 166 -6.15 -9.98 -10.57
N LEU A 167 -7.34 -10.55 -10.34
CA LEU A 167 -8.42 -9.86 -9.62
C LEU A 167 -8.25 -9.90 -8.10
N PHE A 168 -7.73 -10.96 -7.54
CA PHE A 168 -7.68 -11.14 -6.08
C PHE A 168 -6.27 -11.01 -5.53
N THR A 169 -5.36 -11.89 -5.93
CA THR A 169 -4.05 -11.98 -5.29
C THR A 169 -3.21 -10.73 -5.52
N SER A 170 -3.18 -10.23 -6.75
CA SER A 170 -2.36 -9.06 -7.08
C SER A 170 -3.06 -7.73 -6.84
N SER A 171 -4.39 -7.63 -7.05
CA SER A 171 -5.13 -6.37 -6.93
C SER A 171 -5.72 -6.18 -5.54
N VAL A 172 -6.67 -7.05 -5.14
CA VAL A 172 -7.42 -6.86 -3.90
C VAL A 172 -6.50 -6.92 -2.70
N GLN A 173 -5.56 -7.88 -2.66
CA GLN A 173 -4.61 -7.97 -1.54
C GLN A 173 -3.67 -6.77 -1.47
N SER A 174 -3.22 -6.22 -2.59
CA SER A 174 -2.38 -5.01 -2.57
C SER A 174 -3.14 -3.80 -2.03
N VAL A 175 -4.41 -3.63 -2.41
CA VAL A 175 -5.26 -2.51 -1.96
C VAL A 175 -5.82 -2.74 -0.56
N SER A 176 -6.10 -3.98 -0.16
CA SER A 176 -6.65 -4.29 1.17
C SER A 176 -5.72 -3.96 2.34
N HIS A 177 -4.44 -3.74 2.08
CA HIS A 177 -3.47 -3.28 3.07
C HIS A 177 -3.42 -1.75 3.17
N TRP A 178 -4.07 -1.05 2.26
CA TRP A 178 -4.27 0.38 2.34
C TRP A 178 -5.31 0.68 3.45
N PRO A 179 -4.97 1.50 4.44
CA PRO A 179 -5.79 1.80 5.61
C PRO A 179 -6.99 2.69 5.29
#